data_0d0776bc41e283a08c2b8b1bb98c7fc2
#
_entry.id   0d0776bc41e283a08c2b8b1bb98c7fc2
#
_cell.length_a   1.000
_cell.length_b   1.000
_cell.length_c   1.000
_cell.angle_alpha   90.00
_cell.angle_beta   90.00
_cell.angle_gamma   90.00
#
_symmetry.space_group_name_H-M   'P 1'
#
loop_
_entity.id
_entity.type
_entity.pdbx_description
1 polymer ?
#
loop_
_entity_poly.entity_id
_entity_poly.type
_entity_poly.pdbx_seq_one_letter_code
_entity_poly.pdbx_strand_id
1 'polypeptide(L)'
;MRHLLRHYSESDATGCHSHDIGQLIYLHHGAILLESGQAESLLLSGQLLYLPPGCEHAHRLLKYTRCSLFYLRPEVLPQHWQSQGLHQGPAPMSVSPLWSALLQRLETVTEDKEAAYLEVLQDNLCQLQPQGRLEPLYQSLDPRLLPVIETMQRSPNLKLRLEDFSKHCGASERTLNRLFRVCLGVSFKDWRRRSLMLEAQRRLRQGQPMTQVALELGYQNLSAFSAAYHNFFRRQSYPQ
;
A
#
# COMPACT_ATOMS: atom_id res chain seq x y z
N MET A 1 0.72 -2.55 -22.14
CA MET A 1 0.80 -2.83 -20.67
C MET A 1 0.23 -4.22 -20.39
N ARG A 2 0.85 -5.01 -19.49
CA ARG A 2 0.31 -6.29 -19.02
C ARG A 2 -0.04 -6.17 -17.55
N HIS A 3 -1.16 -6.75 -17.13
CA HIS A 3 -1.64 -6.71 -15.75
C HIS A 3 -1.76 -8.12 -15.17
N LEU A 4 -1.45 -8.26 -13.88
CA LEU A 4 -1.67 -9.47 -13.09
C LEU A 4 -2.24 -9.07 -11.74
N LEU A 5 -3.44 -9.54 -11.44
CA LEU A 5 -3.99 -9.49 -10.09
C LEU A 5 -3.50 -10.69 -9.30
N ARG A 6 -2.89 -10.45 -8.13
CA ARG A 6 -2.36 -11.48 -7.25
C ARG A 6 -3.03 -11.41 -5.88
N HIS A 7 -3.29 -12.59 -5.33
CA HIS A 7 -3.86 -12.75 -4.01
C HIS A 7 -3.06 -13.80 -3.24
N TYR A 8 -2.54 -13.43 -2.09
CA TYR A 8 -1.71 -14.25 -1.23
C TYR A 8 -2.41 -14.46 0.12
N SER A 9 -2.88 -15.67 0.38
CA SER A 9 -3.46 -16.08 1.67
C SER A 9 -2.40 -16.31 2.73
N GLU A 10 -1.22 -16.77 2.30
CA GLU A 10 -0.03 -16.95 3.12
C GLU A 10 1.07 -16.00 2.67
N SER A 11 2.11 -15.85 3.50
CA SER A 11 3.27 -15.06 3.12
C SER A 11 4.04 -15.75 1.99
N ASP A 12 4.54 -14.95 1.07
CA ASP A 12 5.35 -15.40 -0.06
C ASP A 12 6.55 -14.46 -0.24
N ALA A 13 7.62 -14.95 -0.83
CA ALA A 13 8.83 -14.17 -1.03
C ALA A 13 9.45 -14.48 -2.40
N THR A 14 9.96 -13.44 -3.06
CA THR A 14 10.81 -13.61 -4.25
C THR A 14 12.26 -13.40 -3.87
N GLY A 15 13.15 -14.16 -4.50
CA GLY A 15 14.58 -13.87 -4.46
C GLY A 15 14.90 -12.53 -5.15
N CYS A 16 16.11 -12.01 -4.91
CA CYS A 16 16.59 -10.81 -5.60
C CYS A 16 16.62 -11.07 -7.10
N HIS A 17 15.98 -10.17 -7.87
CA HIS A 17 15.90 -10.24 -9.32
C HIS A 17 15.73 -8.84 -9.91
N SER A 18 15.90 -8.72 -11.21
CA SER A 18 15.58 -7.54 -12.00
C SER A 18 14.91 -7.95 -13.30
N HIS A 19 14.32 -7.01 -14.00
CA HIS A 19 13.73 -7.21 -15.32
C HIS A 19 13.91 -5.98 -16.20
N ASP A 20 13.94 -6.17 -17.53
CA ASP A 20 14.21 -5.12 -18.51
C ASP A 20 13.00 -4.21 -18.79
N ILE A 21 11.92 -4.40 -18.06
CA ILE A 21 10.67 -3.65 -18.18
C ILE A 21 10.34 -2.94 -16.88
N GLY A 22 9.64 -1.81 -16.98
CA GLY A 22 9.13 -1.12 -15.79
C GLY A 22 8.01 -1.91 -15.13
N GLN A 23 7.89 -1.81 -13.81
CA GLN A 23 6.81 -2.42 -13.06
C GLN A 23 6.11 -1.40 -12.17
N LEU A 24 4.77 -1.42 -12.18
CA LEU A 24 3.97 -0.76 -11.15
C LEU A 24 3.36 -1.82 -10.23
N ILE A 25 3.44 -1.59 -8.93
CA ILE A 25 2.83 -2.44 -7.90
C ILE A 25 1.81 -1.58 -7.15
N TYR A 26 0.53 -1.88 -7.33
CA TYR A 26 -0.52 -1.28 -6.51
C TYR A 26 -1.01 -2.25 -5.46
N LEU A 27 -0.99 -1.81 -4.22
CA LEU A 27 -1.39 -2.63 -3.10
C LEU A 27 -2.85 -2.36 -2.73
N HIS A 28 -3.75 -3.25 -3.11
CA HIS A 28 -5.17 -3.16 -2.76
C HIS A 28 -5.40 -3.42 -1.28
N HIS A 29 -4.72 -4.44 -0.77
CA HIS A 29 -4.81 -4.87 0.63
C HIS A 29 -3.52 -5.56 1.04
N GLY A 30 -3.16 -5.46 2.32
CA GLY A 30 -2.00 -6.15 2.84
C GLY A 30 -0.75 -5.26 2.96
N ALA A 31 0.42 -5.88 3.01
CA ALA A 31 1.71 -5.21 3.01
C ALA A 31 2.78 -6.01 2.28
N ILE A 32 3.71 -5.29 1.67
CA ILE A 32 4.87 -5.84 0.99
C ILE A 32 6.12 -5.21 1.59
N LEU A 33 7.04 -6.04 2.05
CA LEU A 33 8.41 -5.62 2.32
C LEU A 33 9.17 -5.68 1.01
N LEU A 34 9.73 -4.57 0.61
CA LEU A 34 10.55 -4.42 -0.59
C LEU A 34 11.99 -4.21 -0.16
N GLU A 35 12.88 -5.03 -0.68
CA GLU A 35 14.32 -4.85 -0.57
C GLU A 35 14.85 -4.35 -1.91
N SER A 36 15.62 -3.27 -1.91
CA SER A 36 16.30 -2.76 -3.11
C SER A 36 17.63 -2.13 -2.70
N GLY A 37 18.73 -2.67 -3.19
CA GLY A 37 20.07 -2.36 -2.72
C GLY A 37 20.22 -2.71 -1.22
N GLN A 38 20.62 -1.73 -0.42
CA GLN A 38 20.76 -1.91 1.05
C GLN A 38 19.52 -1.41 1.83
N ALA A 39 18.47 -0.97 1.14
CA ALA A 39 17.27 -0.43 1.76
C ALA A 39 16.14 -1.45 1.77
N GLU A 40 15.51 -1.62 2.93
CA GLU A 40 14.23 -2.30 3.08
C GLU A 40 13.14 -1.25 3.27
N SER A 41 12.01 -1.42 2.62
CA SER A 41 10.86 -0.49 2.69
C SER A 41 9.56 -1.25 2.84
N LEU A 42 8.59 -0.66 3.53
CA LEU A 42 7.26 -1.26 3.71
C LEU A 42 6.23 -0.54 2.84
N LEU A 43 5.71 -1.25 1.85
CA LEU A 43 4.58 -0.81 1.05
C LEU A 43 3.28 -1.23 1.73
N LEU A 44 2.33 -0.30 1.86
CA LEU A 44 1.04 -0.50 2.52
C LEU A 44 -0.13 -0.33 1.57
N SER A 45 -1.30 -0.84 1.97
CA SER A 45 -2.56 -0.70 1.21
C SER A 45 -2.81 0.73 0.73
N GLY A 46 -3.24 0.86 -0.52
CA GLY A 46 -3.51 2.13 -1.20
C GLY A 46 -2.28 2.82 -1.78
N GLN A 47 -1.10 2.24 -1.67
CA GLN A 47 0.11 2.77 -2.27
C GLN A 47 0.38 2.15 -3.65
N LEU A 48 0.89 2.98 -4.56
CA LEU A 48 1.39 2.61 -5.86
C LEU A 48 2.90 2.83 -5.90
N LEU A 49 3.64 1.80 -6.29
CA LEU A 49 5.09 1.83 -6.40
C LEU A 49 5.50 1.60 -7.85
N TYR A 50 6.43 2.39 -8.35
CA TYR A 50 7.12 2.15 -9.60
C TYR A 50 8.51 1.56 -9.36
N LEU A 51 8.84 0.49 -10.09
CA LEU A 51 10.15 -0.11 -10.18
C LEU A 51 10.66 0.10 -11.61
N PRO A 52 11.78 0.81 -11.83
CA PRO A 52 12.30 1.04 -13.17
C PRO A 52 12.94 -0.22 -13.76
N PRO A 53 13.10 -0.29 -15.10
CA PRO A 53 13.87 -1.34 -15.75
C PRO A 53 15.27 -1.46 -15.13
N GLY A 54 15.75 -2.68 -14.96
CA GLY A 54 17.06 -2.99 -14.38
C GLY A 54 17.18 -2.81 -12.86
N CYS A 55 16.14 -2.36 -12.19
CA CYS A 55 16.16 -2.21 -10.74
C CYS A 55 16.22 -3.59 -10.06
N GLU A 56 17.31 -3.88 -9.38
CA GLU A 56 17.40 -5.07 -8.53
C GLU A 56 16.52 -4.94 -7.30
N HIS A 57 15.66 -5.93 -7.09
CA HIS A 57 14.76 -5.95 -5.96
C HIS A 57 14.36 -7.37 -5.55
N ALA A 58 14.00 -7.50 -4.28
CA ALA A 58 13.30 -8.65 -3.73
C ALA A 58 12.07 -8.16 -2.97
N HIS A 59 11.02 -8.96 -2.90
CA HIS A 59 9.89 -8.60 -2.08
C HIS A 59 9.36 -9.80 -1.30
N ARG A 60 8.93 -9.51 -0.09
CA ARG A 60 8.23 -10.43 0.79
C ARG A 60 6.82 -9.90 1.02
N LEU A 61 5.85 -10.65 0.50
CA LEU A 61 4.44 -10.38 0.68
C LEU A 61 3.99 -10.95 2.03
N LEU A 62 3.36 -10.12 2.84
CA LEU A 62 2.78 -10.60 4.09
C LEU A 62 1.46 -11.32 3.82
N LYS A 63 0.99 -12.11 4.79
CA LYS A 63 -0.30 -12.82 4.69
C LYS A 63 -1.45 -11.87 4.33
N TYR A 64 -2.41 -12.38 3.60
CA TYR A 64 -3.60 -11.65 3.15
C TYR A 64 -3.29 -10.46 2.26
N THR A 65 -2.19 -10.50 1.51
CA THR A 65 -1.83 -9.45 0.56
C THR A 65 -2.56 -9.63 -0.77
N ARG A 66 -3.09 -8.53 -1.30
CA ARG A 66 -3.71 -8.45 -2.63
C ARG A 66 -3.15 -7.27 -3.38
N CYS A 67 -2.56 -7.52 -4.54
CA CYS A 67 -1.91 -6.47 -5.33
C CYS A 67 -2.17 -6.64 -6.83
N SER A 68 -2.12 -5.53 -7.55
CA SER A 68 -2.04 -5.47 -9.01
C SER A 68 -0.61 -5.18 -9.42
N LEU A 69 -0.08 -6.01 -10.31
CA LEU A 69 1.23 -5.86 -10.92
C LEU A 69 1.03 -5.45 -12.38
N PHE A 70 1.60 -4.32 -12.78
CA PHE A 70 1.58 -3.85 -14.16
C PHE A 70 2.99 -3.87 -14.71
N TYR A 71 3.16 -4.52 -15.85
CA TYR A 71 4.44 -4.60 -16.55
C TYR A 71 4.40 -3.65 -17.76
N LEU A 72 5.34 -2.71 -17.77
CA LEU A 72 5.42 -1.60 -18.71
C LEU A 72 6.65 -1.76 -19.60
N ARG A 73 6.42 -1.97 -20.88
CA ARG A 73 7.53 -1.96 -21.84
C ARG A 73 8.14 -0.55 -21.92
N PRO A 74 9.43 -0.39 -22.23
CA PRO A 74 10.10 0.92 -22.27
C PRO A 74 9.40 1.96 -23.15
N GLU A 75 8.78 1.51 -24.26
CA GLU A 75 8.12 2.39 -25.24
C GLU A 75 6.87 3.08 -24.69
N VAL A 76 6.26 2.54 -23.63
CA VAL A 76 5.05 3.12 -23.01
C VAL A 76 5.37 3.97 -21.78
N LEU A 77 6.63 4.02 -21.35
CA LEU A 77 7.03 4.83 -20.22
C LEU A 77 7.01 6.32 -20.56
N PRO A 78 6.40 7.19 -19.74
CA PRO A 78 6.41 8.61 -19.98
C PRO A 78 7.83 9.18 -19.98
N GLN A 79 8.18 9.95 -21.03
CA GLN A 79 9.55 10.50 -21.18
C GLN A 79 9.99 11.35 -19.98
N HIS A 80 9.06 12.11 -19.39
CA HIS A 80 9.34 12.97 -18.25
C HIS A 80 9.72 12.19 -16.97
N TRP A 81 9.42 10.88 -16.88
CA TRP A 81 9.85 10.05 -15.73
C TRP A 81 11.36 9.95 -15.62
N GLN A 82 12.07 9.98 -16.76
CA GLN A 82 13.54 10.00 -16.74
C GLN A 82 14.08 11.30 -16.14
N SER A 83 13.56 12.46 -16.57
CA SER A 83 13.96 13.76 -16.01
C SER A 83 13.60 13.93 -14.53
N GLN A 84 12.60 13.22 -14.04
CA GLN A 84 12.21 13.19 -12.63
C GLN A 84 13.04 12.20 -11.79
N GLY A 85 14.05 11.55 -12.37
CA GLY A 85 14.93 10.63 -11.63
C GLY A 85 14.31 9.26 -11.33
N LEU A 86 13.18 8.90 -11.93
CA LEU A 86 12.49 7.61 -11.70
C LEU A 86 13.27 6.39 -12.19
N HIS A 87 14.34 6.59 -12.94
CA HIS A 87 15.27 5.53 -13.37
C HIS A 87 16.27 5.12 -12.26
N GLN A 88 16.34 5.85 -11.15
CA GLN A 88 17.37 5.64 -10.11
C GLN A 88 16.98 4.57 -9.07
N GLY A 89 15.72 4.14 -9.05
CA GLY A 89 15.26 3.13 -8.11
C GLY A 89 13.75 3.20 -7.83
N PRO A 90 13.28 2.43 -6.84
CA PRO A 90 11.88 2.38 -6.48
C PRO A 90 11.31 3.75 -6.11
N ALA A 91 10.17 4.12 -6.69
CA ALA A 91 9.52 5.40 -6.46
C ALA A 91 8.02 5.24 -6.12
N PRO A 92 7.56 5.76 -4.98
CA PRO A 92 6.13 5.84 -4.71
C PRO A 92 5.48 6.83 -5.66
N MET A 93 4.32 6.46 -6.20
CA MET A 93 3.58 7.25 -7.18
C MET A 93 2.25 7.73 -6.60
N SER A 94 1.82 8.92 -7.00
CA SER A 94 0.48 9.41 -6.67
C SER A 94 -0.59 8.60 -7.43
N VAL A 95 -1.74 8.40 -6.79
CA VAL A 95 -2.88 7.72 -7.39
C VAL A 95 -4.02 8.73 -7.56
N SER A 96 -4.28 9.16 -8.80
CA SER A 96 -5.40 10.04 -9.09
C SER A 96 -6.75 9.35 -8.80
N PRO A 97 -7.86 10.11 -8.64
CA PRO A 97 -9.19 9.51 -8.50
C PRO A 97 -9.56 8.57 -9.66
N LEU A 98 -9.17 8.92 -10.89
CA LEU A 98 -9.40 8.07 -12.06
C LEU A 98 -8.62 6.75 -11.94
N TRP A 99 -7.31 6.81 -11.67
CA TRP A 99 -6.48 5.62 -11.45
C TRP A 99 -7.06 4.74 -10.35
N SER A 100 -7.47 5.34 -9.25
CA SER A 100 -8.06 4.62 -8.13
C SER A 100 -9.35 3.89 -8.52
N ALA A 101 -10.22 4.52 -9.31
CA ALA A 101 -11.46 3.90 -9.79
C ALA A 101 -11.18 2.76 -10.79
N LEU A 102 -10.24 2.94 -11.69
CA LEU A 102 -9.84 1.91 -12.66
C LEU A 102 -9.17 0.71 -11.97
N LEU A 103 -8.27 0.95 -11.03
CA LEU A 103 -7.64 -0.12 -10.23
C LEU A 103 -8.68 -0.95 -9.48
N GLN A 104 -9.68 -0.29 -8.90
CA GLN A 104 -10.79 -0.97 -8.24
C GLN A 104 -11.63 -1.79 -9.22
N ARG A 105 -11.89 -1.24 -10.42
CA ARG A 105 -12.65 -1.96 -11.45
C ARG A 105 -11.92 -3.20 -11.95
N LEU A 106 -10.60 -3.14 -12.10
CA LEU A 106 -9.76 -4.27 -12.49
C LEU A 106 -9.80 -5.45 -11.51
N GLU A 107 -10.20 -5.22 -10.25
CA GLU A 107 -10.40 -6.30 -9.29
C GLU A 107 -11.57 -7.24 -9.62
N THR A 108 -12.54 -6.75 -10.40
CA THR A 108 -13.83 -7.43 -10.63
C THR A 108 -14.20 -7.56 -12.11
N VAL A 109 -13.37 -7.02 -13.00
CA VAL A 109 -13.64 -7.08 -14.44
C VAL A 109 -13.36 -8.48 -14.98
N THR A 110 -14.12 -8.87 -15.99
CA THR A 110 -13.89 -10.11 -16.74
C THR A 110 -12.74 -9.92 -17.75
N GLU A 111 -12.02 -11.00 -18.06
CA GLU A 111 -10.82 -10.95 -18.93
C GLU A 111 -11.10 -10.29 -20.30
N ASP A 112 -12.29 -10.51 -20.87
CA ASP A 112 -12.70 -9.94 -22.16
C ASP A 112 -12.78 -8.40 -22.16
N LYS A 113 -12.98 -7.78 -20.99
CA LYS A 113 -13.08 -6.33 -20.82
C LYS A 113 -11.84 -5.67 -20.22
N GLU A 114 -10.93 -6.47 -19.68
CA GLU A 114 -9.73 -5.97 -18.99
C GLU A 114 -8.89 -5.06 -19.90
N ALA A 115 -8.73 -5.44 -21.17
CA ALA A 115 -7.92 -4.70 -22.14
C ALA A 115 -8.32 -3.22 -22.27
N ALA A 116 -9.62 -2.93 -22.31
CA ALA A 116 -10.11 -1.55 -22.41
C ALA A 116 -9.72 -0.68 -21.19
N TYR A 117 -9.76 -1.25 -19.99
CA TYR A 117 -9.34 -0.54 -18.78
C TYR A 117 -7.81 -0.35 -18.74
N LEU A 118 -7.04 -1.31 -19.25
CA LEU A 118 -5.59 -1.21 -19.35
C LEU A 118 -5.16 -0.15 -20.37
N GLU A 119 -5.87 0.01 -21.46
CA GLU A 119 -5.64 1.10 -22.43
C GLU A 119 -5.83 2.47 -21.79
N VAL A 120 -6.94 2.67 -21.07
CA VAL A 120 -7.17 3.92 -20.34
C VAL A 120 -6.11 4.19 -19.27
N LEU A 121 -5.69 3.17 -18.53
CA LEU A 121 -4.62 3.31 -17.54
C LEU A 121 -3.29 3.66 -18.22
N GLN A 122 -2.98 3.04 -19.34
CA GLN A 122 -1.76 3.32 -20.11
C GLN A 122 -1.75 4.74 -20.66
N ASP A 123 -2.87 5.22 -21.22
CA ASP A 123 -3.02 6.60 -21.68
C ASP A 123 -2.79 7.62 -20.56
N ASN A 124 -3.20 7.27 -19.35
CA ASN A 124 -3.07 8.11 -18.17
C ASN A 124 -1.77 7.91 -17.35
N LEU A 125 -0.78 7.14 -17.83
CA LEU A 125 0.49 6.96 -17.13
C LEU A 125 1.21 8.30 -16.89
N CYS A 126 1.12 9.22 -17.84
CA CYS A 126 1.73 10.56 -17.75
C CYS A 126 1.16 11.42 -16.62
N GLN A 127 -0.01 11.09 -16.07
CA GLN A 127 -0.62 11.78 -14.93
C GLN A 127 -0.08 11.29 -13.58
N LEU A 128 0.62 10.16 -13.55
CA LEU A 128 1.24 9.68 -12.33
C LEU A 128 2.47 10.54 -12.01
N GLN A 129 2.52 11.04 -10.78
CA GLN A 129 3.61 11.86 -10.29
C GLN A 129 4.33 11.13 -9.14
N PRO A 130 5.66 11.21 -9.07
CA PRO A 130 6.39 10.66 -7.93
C PRO A 130 6.02 11.39 -6.65
N GLN A 131 5.86 10.66 -5.55
CA GLN A 131 5.57 11.16 -4.21
C GLN A 131 6.83 11.13 -3.32
N GLY A 132 7.90 11.75 -3.78
CA GLY A 132 9.18 11.70 -3.08
C GLY A 132 9.89 10.36 -3.25
N ARG A 133 10.65 9.95 -2.25
CA ARG A 133 11.31 8.63 -2.20
C ARG A 133 10.50 7.66 -1.38
N LEU A 134 10.60 6.38 -1.72
CA LEU A 134 10.11 5.33 -0.83
C LEU A 134 10.93 5.40 0.46
N GLU A 135 10.24 5.65 1.58
CA GLU A 135 10.93 5.76 2.84
C GLU A 135 11.49 4.38 3.25
N PRO A 136 12.82 4.26 3.38
CA PRO A 136 13.41 3.04 3.88
C PRO A 136 12.95 2.82 5.31
N LEU A 137 12.81 1.57 5.71
CA LEU A 137 12.73 1.26 7.12
C LEU A 137 14.03 1.73 7.79
N TYR A 138 13.92 2.42 8.91
CA TYR A 138 15.09 2.87 9.67
C TYR A 138 15.93 1.69 10.19
N GLN A 139 15.29 0.55 10.36
CA GLN A 139 15.89 -0.76 10.64
C GLN A 139 15.00 -1.83 9.99
N SER A 140 15.57 -3.00 9.70
CA SER A 140 14.80 -4.16 9.22
C SER A 140 13.59 -4.42 10.12
N LEU A 141 12.48 -4.81 9.51
CA LEU A 141 11.23 -5.02 10.25
C LEU A 141 11.40 -6.11 11.30
N ASP A 142 11.28 -5.73 12.57
CA ASP A 142 11.35 -6.69 13.67
C ASP A 142 10.20 -7.71 13.56
N PRO A 143 10.51 -9.04 13.56
CA PRO A 143 9.49 -10.08 13.38
C PRO A 143 8.33 -10.01 14.39
N ARG A 144 8.55 -9.44 15.56
CA ARG A 144 7.51 -9.23 16.58
C ARG A 144 6.41 -8.26 16.14
N LEU A 145 6.64 -7.42 15.14
CA LEU A 145 5.63 -6.54 14.56
C LEU A 145 4.72 -7.26 13.55
N LEU A 146 5.16 -8.38 12.96
CA LEU A 146 4.40 -9.09 11.94
C LEU A 146 2.99 -9.48 12.40
N PRO A 147 2.77 -10.10 13.58
CA PRO A 147 1.42 -10.46 14.02
C PRO A 147 0.50 -9.24 14.17
N VAL A 148 1.06 -8.08 14.57
CA VAL A 148 0.29 -6.84 14.71
C VAL A 148 -0.14 -6.34 13.33
N ILE A 149 0.81 -6.29 12.38
CA ILE A 149 0.58 -5.83 11.02
C ILE A 149 -0.43 -6.75 10.34
N GLU A 150 -0.22 -8.06 10.36
CA GLU A 150 -1.11 -9.05 9.73
C GLU A 150 -2.54 -9.02 10.31
N THR A 151 -2.68 -8.87 11.62
CA THR A 151 -4.00 -8.77 12.26
C THR A 151 -4.73 -7.51 11.81
N MET A 152 -4.03 -6.37 11.78
CA MET A 152 -4.60 -5.11 11.31
C MET A 152 -4.98 -5.15 9.83
N GLN A 153 -4.29 -5.95 9.02
CA GLN A 153 -4.62 -6.13 7.61
C GLN A 153 -5.84 -7.04 7.43
N ARG A 154 -5.87 -8.15 8.16
CA ARG A 154 -7.00 -9.10 8.08
C ARG A 154 -8.29 -8.51 8.62
N SER A 155 -8.23 -7.80 9.74
CA SER A 155 -9.39 -7.28 10.46
C SER A 155 -9.08 -5.92 11.08
N PRO A 156 -8.97 -4.85 10.25
CA PRO A 156 -8.67 -3.51 10.75
C PRO A 156 -9.76 -3.04 11.73
N ASN A 157 -9.35 -2.71 12.95
CA ASN A 157 -10.29 -2.25 13.98
C ASN A 157 -9.65 -1.24 14.92
N LEU A 158 -10.38 -0.17 15.22
CA LEU A 158 -9.94 0.90 16.12
C LEU A 158 -9.70 0.41 17.56
N LYS A 159 -10.41 -0.64 17.98
CA LYS A 159 -10.34 -1.21 19.33
C LYS A 159 -9.09 -2.07 19.57
N LEU A 160 -8.38 -2.48 18.51
CA LEU A 160 -7.13 -3.23 18.66
C LEU A 160 -6.07 -2.39 19.37
N ARG A 161 -5.50 -2.93 20.44
CA ARG A 161 -4.46 -2.30 21.25
C ARG A 161 -3.18 -3.12 21.20
N LEU A 162 -2.04 -2.49 21.42
CA LEU A 162 -0.75 -3.22 21.47
C LEU A 162 -0.67 -4.19 22.66
N GLU A 163 -1.38 -3.90 23.74
CA GLU A 163 -1.46 -4.81 24.90
C GLU A 163 -2.04 -6.18 24.51
N ASP A 164 -3.01 -6.21 23.57
CA ASP A 164 -3.63 -7.44 23.07
C ASP A 164 -2.60 -8.36 22.37
N PHE A 165 -1.57 -7.77 21.81
CA PHE A 165 -0.50 -8.48 21.08
C PHE A 165 0.69 -8.85 21.97
N SER A 166 0.83 -8.24 23.14
CA SER A 166 2.04 -8.39 23.96
C SER A 166 2.38 -9.84 24.29
N LYS A 167 1.37 -10.66 24.58
CA LYS A 167 1.55 -12.09 24.92
C LYS A 167 1.95 -12.92 23.69
N HIS A 168 1.39 -12.60 22.52
CA HIS A 168 1.62 -13.36 21.30
C HIS A 168 2.91 -12.95 20.56
N CYS A 169 3.34 -11.71 20.75
CA CYS A 169 4.55 -11.18 20.13
C CYS A 169 5.82 -11.36 20.98
N GLY A 170 5.71 -11.90 22.20
CA GLY A 170 6.86 -12.02 23.11
C GLY A 170 7.49 -10.67 23.48
N ALA A 171 6.71 -9.58 23.49
CA ALA A 171 7.20 -8.23 23.75
C ALA A 171 6.14 -7.40 24.49
N SER A 172 6.56 -6.56 25.44
CA SER A 172 5.67 -5.64 26.12
C SER A 172 5.10 -4.59 25.15
N GLU A 173 3.95 -3.98 25.50
CA GLU A 173 3.35 -2.86 24.77
C GLU A 173 4.38 -1.74 24.51
N ARG A 174 5.17 -1.39 25.55
CA ARG A 174 6.24 -0.40 25.46
C ARG A 174 7.28 -0.79 24.40
N THR A 175 7.68 -2.06 24.37
CA THR A 175 8.62 -2.58 23.37
C THR A 175 8.03 -2.49 21.96
N LEU A 176 6.79 -2.94 21.77
CA LEU A 176 6.12 -2.87 20.48
C LEU A 176 5.99 -1.43 19.99
N ASN A 177 5.58 -0.49 20.84
CA ASN A 177 5.51 0.93 20.49
C ASN A 177 6.88 1.52 20.09
N ARG A 178 7.95 1.11 20.77
CA ARG A 178 9.31 1.49 20.40
C ARG A 178 9.70 0.93 19.04
N LEU A 179 9.38 -0.35 18.80
CA LEU A 179 9.66 -1.00 17.51
C LEU A 179 8.91 -0.34 16.36
N PHE A 180 7.63 0.04 16.54
CA PHE A 180 6.88 0.83 15.53
C PHE A 180 7.64 2.11 15.16
N ARG A 181 8.13 2.86 16.13
CA ARG A 181 8.88 4.09 15.87
C ARG A 181 10.23 3.83 15.21
N VAL A 182 10.94 2.79 15.67
CA VAL A 182 12.28 2.47 15.19
C VAL A 182 12.24 1.87 13.77
N CYS A 183 11.31 0.94 13.50
CA CYS A 183 11.24 0.30 12.19
C CYS A 183 10.43 1.14 11.18
N LEU A 184 9.29 1.70 11.60
CA LEU A 184 8.33 2.35 10.69
C LEU A 184 8.31 3.89 10.79
N GLY A 185 9.11 4.49 11.67
CA GLY A 185 9.17 5.94 11.85
C GLY A 185 7.93 6.57 12.48
N VAL A 186 6.90 5.79 12.81
CA VAL A 186 5.59 6.28 13.31
C VAL A 186 5.16 5.54 14.57
N SER A 187 4.26 6.14 15.34
CA SER A 187 3.64 5.42 16.45
C SER A 187 2.63 4.39 15.96
N PHE A 188 2.37 3.33 16.75
CA PHE A 188 1.29 2.38 16.44
C PHE A 188 -0.07 3.09 16.27
N LYS A 189 -0.36 4.10 17.08
CA LYS A 189 -1.60 4.87 16.99
C LYS A 189 -1.75 5.54 15.62
N ASP A 190 -0.70 6.17 15.12
CA ASP A 190 -0.71 6.88 13.83
C ASP A 190 -0.76 5.88 12.68
N TRP A 191 0.04 4.80 12.76
CA TRP A 191 0.03 3.73 11.78
C TRP A 191 -1.35 3.06 11.70
N ARG A 192 -1.96 2.69 12.84
CA ARG A 192 -3.32 2.13 12.91
C ARG A 192 -4.35 3.08 12.30
N ARG A 193 -4.30 4.36 12.67
CA ARG A 193 -5.21 5.37 12.11
C ARG A 193 -5.09 5.44 10.58
N ARG A 194 -3.88 5.46 10.04
CA ARG A 194 -3.65 5.47 8.60
C ARG A 194 -4.25 4.22 7.94
N SER A 195 -3.96 3.05 8.47
CA SER A 195 -4.49 1.78 7.95
C SER A 195 -6.02 1.75 7.94
N LEU A 196 -6.65 2.21 9.03
CA LEU A 196 -8.12 2.30 9.11
C LEU A 196 -8.71 3.27 8.08
N MET A 197 -8.08 4.42 7.84
CA MET A 197 -8.61 5.41 6.89
C MET A 197 -8.47 4.94 5.44
N LEU A 198 -7.38 4.28 5.10
CA LEU A 198 -7.19 3.69 3.76
C LEU A 198 -8.18 2.55 3.51
N GLU A 199 -8.41 1.69 4.50
CA GLU A 199 -9.42 0.64 4.42
C GLU A 199 -10.84 1.21 4.32
N ALA A 200 -11.14 2.26 5.10
CA ALA A 200 -12.42 2.97 4.99
C ALA A 200 -12.64 3.51 3.58
N GLN A 201 -11.64 4.18 3.01
CA GLN A 201 -11.70 4.71 1.65
C GLN A 201 -11.97 3.61 0.63
N ARG A 202 -11.29 2.46 0.75
CA ARG A 202 -11.48 1.30 -0.12
C ARG A 202 -12.93 0.81 -0.06
N ARG A 203 -13.48 0.60 1.13
CA ARG A 203 -14.86 0.10 1.33
C ARG A 203 -15.92 1.08 0.83
N LEU A 204 -15.75 2.37 1.12
CA LEU A 204 -16.66 3.42 0.64
C LEU A 204 -16.67 3.50 -0.89
N ARG A 205 -15.51 3.37 -1.55
CA ARG A 205 -15.41 3.31 -3.01
C ARG A 205 -16.08 2.06 -3.59
N GLN A 206 -16.14 0.97 -2.85
CA GLN A 206 -16.90 -0.24 -3.21
C GLN A 206 -18.41 -0.11 -2.99
N GLY A 207 -18.89 1.09 -2.60
CA GLY A 207 -20.30 1.36 -2.38
C GLY A 207 -20.84 0.93 -1.03
N GLN A 208 -19.98 0.52 -0.08
CA GLN A 208 -20.46 0.18 1.27
C GLN A 208 -20.98 1.45 1.97
N PRO A 209 -22.13 1.37 2.68
CA PRO A 209 -22.67 2.50 3.43
C PRO A 209 -21.70 3.00 4.51
N MET A 210 -21.53 4.32 4.61
CA MET A 210 -20.61 4.95 5.57
C MET A 210 -20.88 4.54 7.02
N THR A 211 -22.16 4.35 7.38
CA THR A 211 -22.55 3.86 8.70
C THR A 211 -22.05 2.46 8.99
N GLN A 212 -22.15 1.56 8.02
CA GLN A 212 -21.67 0.19 8.14
C GLN A 212 -20.14 0.17 8.27
N VAL A 213 -19.43 0.90 7.41
CA VAL A 213 -17.96 1.01 7.45
C VAL A 213 -17.50 1.54 8.81
N ALA A 214 -18.16 2.58 9.35
CA ALA A 214 -17.81 3.12 10.65
C ALA A 214 -17.92 2.08 11.77
N LEU A 215 -19.02 1.33 11.81
CA LEU A 215 -19.25 0.31 12.83
C LEU A 215 -18.26 -0.85 12.74
N GLU A 216 -18.03 -1.37 11.54
CA GLU A 216 -17.11 -2.48 11.29
C GLU A 216 -15.66 -2.12 11.62
N LEU A 217 -15.24 -0.87 11.38
CA LEU A 217 -13.93 -0.36 11.77
C LEU A 217 -13.82 -0.01 13.27
N GLY A 218 -14.88 -0.21 14.04
CA GLY A 218 -14.88 -0.08 15.50
C GLY A 218 -15.18 1.31 16.03
N TYR A 219 -15.70 2.23 15.19
CA TYR A 219 -16.15 3.55 15.65
C TYR A 219 -17.49 3.44 16.38
N GLN A 220 -17.66 4.24 17.44
CA GLN A 220 -18.88 4.24 18.25
C GLN A 220 -20.07 4.86 17.52
N ASN A 221 -19.82 5.82 16.64
CA ASN A 221 -20.85 6.51 15.88
C ASN A 221 -20.31 7.07 14.57
N LEU A 222 -21.23 7.38 13.66
CA LEU A 222 -20.94 7.92 12.35
C LEU A 222 -20.24 9.29 12.40
N SER A 223 -20.61 10.15 13.35
CA SER A 223 -20.05 11.50 13.46
C SER A 223 -18.55 11.46 13.79
N ALA A 224 -18.14 10.61 14.74
CA ALA A 224 -16.73 10.42 15.09
C ALA A 224 -15.92 9.86 13.92
N PHE A 225 -16.48 8.89 13.19
CA PHE A 225 -15.87 8.34 11.99
C PHE A 225 -15.72 9.39 10.88
N SER A 226 -16.81 10.10 10.55
CA SER A 226 -16.83 11.12 9.50
C SER A 226 -15.79 12.22 9.77
N ALA A 227 -15.73 12.71 11.01
CA ALA A 227 -14.72 13.69 11.42
C ALA A 227 -13.30 13.16 11.25
N ALA A 228 -13.02 11.92 11.68
CA ALA A 228 -11.72 11.29 11.54
C ALA A 228 -11.32 11.11 10.06
N TYR A 229 -12.27 10.66 9.22
CA TYR A 229 -12.10 10.43 7.80
C TYR A 229 -11.79 11.73 7.05
N HIS A 230 -12.64 12.75 7.18
CA HIS A 230 -12.41 14.05 6.51
C HIS A 230 -11.13 14.74 6.98
N ASN A 231 -10.82 14.71 8.27
CA ASN A 231 -9.59 15.29 8.79
C ASN A 231 -8.33 14.58 8.27
N PHE A 232 -8.40 13.26 8.07
CA PHE A 232 -7.26 12.51 7.54
C PHE A 232 -6.97 12.90 6.09
N PHE A 233 -7.97 12.87 5.20
CA PHE A 233 -7.77 13.14 3.78
C PHE A 233 -7.57 14.63 3.47
N ARG A 234 -8.18 15.55 4.24
CA ARG A 234 -7.90 16.98 4.11
C ARG A 234 -6.44 17.33 4.36
N ARG A 235 -5.81 16.70 5.35
CA ARG A 235 -4.39 16.93 5.66
C ARG A 235 -3.44 16.39 4.57
N GLN A 236 -3.86 15.40 3.80
CA GLN A 236 -3.08 14.88 2.68
C GLN A 236 -3.22 15.72 1.41
N SER A 237 -4.32 16.47 1.26
CA SER A 237 -4.57 17.34 0.11
C SER A 237 -3.82 18.68 0.17
N TYR A 238 -3.26 19.04 1.33
CA TYR A 238 -2.45 20.25 1.54
C TYR A 238 -1.20 19.87 2.37
N PRO A 239 -0.12 19.36 1.73
CA PRO A 239 1.17 19.28 2.41
C PRO A 239 1.65 20.71 2.67
N GLN A 240 1.90 21.05 3.95
CA GLN A 240 2.57 22.29 4.35
C GLN A 240 4.05 22.19 4.04
#